data_add7c42df1c82f4d7d2627452a9c99d9
#
_entry.id   add7c42df1c82f4d7d2627452a9c99d9
#
_cell.length_a   1.000
_cell.length_b   1.000
_cell.length_c   1.000
_cell.angle_alpha   90.00
_cell.angle_beta   90.00
_cell.angle_gamma   90.00
#
_symmetry.space_group_name_H-M   'P 1'
#
loop_
_entity.id
_entity.type
_entity.pdbx_description
1 polymer ?
#
loop_
_entity_poly.entity_id
_entity_poly.type
_entity_poly.pdbx_seq_one_letter_code
_entity_poly.pdbx_strand_id
1 'polypeptide(L)'
;MRHEDPYETLFNLVTVERARTGAIYFLMSEPDVRLALQTWWTGFDTDYGGVAPDGPFGKDGAHPRAYGSFARIMGRYVRDEKLMPLEFAVRKATSLPAQRVGLTGRGLLKPGFFADITVFDPATVIDRATFENPHQASAGIAYVYVNGQKVLDHGKVTSARPGRGLRGPGYVARGRRSE
;
A
#
# COMPACT_ATOMS: atom_id res chain seq x y z
N MET A 1 -1.11 -26.78 -19.02
CA MET A 1 0.31 -26.76 -18.60
C MET A 1 1.12 -27.15 -19.82
N ARG A 2 2.20 -26.42 -20.14
CA ARG A 2 3.14 -26.83 -21.17
C ARG A 2 3.99 -27.94 -20.59
N HIS A 3 4.07 -29.09 -21.28
CA HIS A 3 4.93 -30.21 -20.89
C HIS A 3 6.35 -30.02 -21.49
N GLU A 4 6.94 -28.86 -21.26
CA GLU A 4 8.25 -28.47 -21.74
C GLU A 4 9.22 -28.38 -20.57
N ASP A 5 10.52 -28.45 -20.83
CA ASP A 5 11.53 -28.17 -19.83
C ASP A 5 11.32 -26.78 -19.22
N PRO A 6 11.38 -26.59 -17.89
CA PRO A 6 11.13 -25.30 -17.25
C PRO A 6 12.08 -24.19 -17.70
N TYR A 7 13.33 -24.50 -17.97
CA TYR A 7 14.32 -23.52 -18.44
C TYR A 7 14.04 -23.08 -19.89
N GLU A 8 13.71 -24.05 -20.77
CA GLU A 8 13.30 -23.74 -22.14
C GLU A 8 12.03 -22.91 -22.17
N THR A 9 11.04 -23.25 -21.33
CA THR A 9 9.81 -22.45 -21.18
C THR A 9 10.12 -21.03 -20.74
N LEU A 10 11.02 -20.84 -19.77
CA LEU A 10 11.43 -19.51 -19.29
C LEU A 10 12.12 -18.71 -20.41
N PHE A 11 13.09 -19.31 -21.10
CA PHE A 11 13.82 -18.65 -22.20
C PHE A 11 12.88 -18.28 -23.33
N ASN A 12 11.95 -19.15 -23.70
CA ASN A 12 10.95 -18.89 -24.73
C ASN A 12 10.04 -17.72 -24.35
N LEU A 13 9.53 -17.69 -23.09
CA LEU A 13 8.70 -16.60 -22.60
C LEU A 13 9.45 -15.26 -22.64
N VAL A 14 10.68 -15.23 -22.11
CA VAL A 14 11.49 -13.99 -22.08
C VAL A 14 11.79 -13.50 -23.50
N THR A 15 12.08 -14.42 -24.44
CA THR A 15 12.42 -14.08 -25.82
C THR A 15 11.20 -13.55 -26.58
N VAL A 16 10.07 -14.26 -26.52
CA VAL A 16 8.83 -13.90 -27.22
C VAL A 16 8.27 -12.56 -26.72
N GLU A 17 8.24 -12.39 -25.40
CA GLU A 17 7.69 -11.18 -24.75
C GLU A 17 8.73 -10.04 -24.61
N ARG A 18 9.95 -10.22 -25.15
CA ARG A 18 11.02 -9.22 -25.07
C ARG A 18 11.28 -8.74 -23.63
N ALA A 19 11.37 -9.67 -22.69
CA ALA A 19 11.53 -9.43 -21.26
C ALA A 19 10.39 -8.60 -20.60
N ARG A 20 9.18 -8.62 -21.15
CA ARG A 20 7.99 -7.97 -20.57
C ARG A 20 7.10 -8.93 -19.79
N THR A 21 7.46 -10.20 -19.72
CA THR A 21 6.70 -11.21 -18.97
C THR A 21 6.76 -10.91 -17.48
N GLY A 22 5.60 -10.71 -16.88
CA GLY A 22 5.44 -10.63 -15.42
C GLY A 22 5.15 -12.01 -14.84
N ALA A 23 5.57 -12.26 -13.61
CA ALA A 23 5.26 -13.47 -12.89
C ALA A 23 4.65 -13.15 -11.52
N ILE A 24 3.66 -13.95 -11.10
CA ILE A 24 3.09 -13.90 -9.76
C ILE A 24 3.49 -15.20 -9.06
N TYR A 25 4.22 -15.06 -7.96
CA TYR A 25 4.68 -16.18 -7.16
C TYR A 25 3.83 -16.32 -5.89
N PHE A 26 3.28 -17.50 -5.66
CA PHE A 26 2.55 -17.86 -4.43
C PHE A 26 3.54 -18.43 -3.41
N LEU A 27 4.38 -17.57 -2.84
CA LEU A 27 5.48 -17.96 -1.94
C LEU A 27 5.15 -17.83 -0.45
N MET A 28 4.06 -17.12 -0.13
CA MET A 28 3.68 -16.83 1.25
C MET A 28 2.58 -17.78 1.72
N SER A 29 2.72 -18.28 2.94
CA SER A 29 1.66 -19.03 3.59
C SER A 29 0.84 -18.14 4.53
N GLU A 30 -0.44 -18.42 4.68
CA GLU A 30 -1.31 -17.68 5.62
C GLU A 30 -0.83 -17.75 7.08
N PRO A 31 -0.30 -18.87 7.60
CA PRO A 31 0.31 -18.90 8.94
C PRO A 31 1.48 -17.92 9.09
N ASP A 32 2.37 -17.84 8.10
CA ASP A 32 3.52 -16.93 8.14
C ASP A 32 3.08 -15.48 8.07
N VAL A 33 2.08 -15.16 7.24
CA VAL A 33 1.48 -13.82 7.18
C VAL A 33 0.92 -13.43 8.56
N ARG A 34 0.16 -14.32 9.22
CA ARG A 34 -0.39 -14.05 10.56
C ARG A 34 0.70 -13.84 11.60
N LEU A 35 1.75 -14.66 11.58
CA LEU A 35 2.90 -14.50 12.48
C LEU A 35 3.58 -13.13 12.27
N ALA A 36 3.86 -12.76 11.03
CA ALA A 36 4.44 -11.47 10.69
C ALA A 36 3.56 -10.30 11.12
N LEU A 37 2.23 -10.40 10.92
CA LEU A 37 1.28 -9.37 11.34
C LEU A 37 1.26 -9.16 12.85
N GLN A 38 1.40 -10.22 13.65
CA GLN A 38 1.43 -10.16 15.12
C GLN A 38 2.76 -9.64 15.68
N THR A 39 3.83 -9.74 14.92
CA THR A 39 5.17 -9.35 15.37
C THR A 39 5.26 -7.85 15.62
N TRP A 40 5.68 -7.43 16.82
CA TRP A 40 5.55 -6.04 17.29
C TRP A 40 6.46 -5.01 16.58
N TRP A 41 7.53 -5.45 15.94
CA TRP A 41 8.48 -4.56 15.22
C TRP A 41 8.24 -4.49 13.72
N THR A 42 7.36 -5.28 13.13
CA THR A 42 7.02 -5.22 11.71
C THR A 42 6.05 -4.09 11.44
N GLY A 43 6.27 -3.34 10.36
CA GLY A 43 5.30 -2.41 9.79
C GLY A 43 4.49 -3.08 8.67
N PHE A 44 3.56 -2.33 8.10
CA PHE A 44 2.78 -2.76 6.94
C PHE A 44 3.23 -1.97 5.70
N ASP A 45 3.28 -2.66 4.58
CA ASP A 45 3.56 -2.09 3.27
C ASP A 45 2.70 -2.76 2.20
N THR A 46 2.56 -2.13 1.05
CA THR A 46 1.85 -2.67 -0.10
C THR A 46 2.79 -3.40 -1.05
N ASP A 47 4.09 -3.10 -1.00
CA ASP A 47 5.09 -3.52 -1.99
C ASP A 47 4.58 -3.26 -3.42
N TYR A 48 3.94 -2.10 -3.62
CA TYR A 48 3.37 -1.70 -4.90
C TYR A 48 3.39 -0.17 -5.08
N GLY A 49 3.48 0.29 -6.34
CA GLY A 49 3.38 1.70 -6.68
C GLY A 49 1.96 2.25 -6.52
N GLY A 50 1.83 3.56 -6.32
CA GLY A 50 0.54 4.25 -6.33
C GLY A 50 0.00 4.38 -7.75
N VAL A 51 -0.97 3.56 -8.13
CA VAL A 51 -1.59 3.55 -9.45
C VAL A 51 -3.09 3.77 -9.32
N ALA A 52 -3.62 4.77 -10.03
CA ALA A 52 -5.06 4.98 -10.14
C ALA A 52 -5.67 3.96 -11.11
N PRO A 53 -6.81 3.31 -10.76
CA PRO A 53 -7.45 2.32 -11.64
C PRO A 53 -7.87 2.87 -13.00
N ASP A 54 -8.21 4.15 -13.05
CA ASP A 54 -8.61 4.92 -14.23
C ASP A 54 -7.44 5.68 -14.90
N GLY A 55 -6.24 5.53 -14.36
CA GLY A 55 -5.02 6.17 -14.87
C GLY A 55 -4.36 5.41 -16.02
N PRO A 56 -3.28 5.97 -16.60
CA PRO A 56 -2.60 5.36 -17.74
C PRO A 56 -2.03 3.97 -17.45
N PHE A 57 -1.65 3.69 -16.20
CA PHE A 57 -1.15 2.39 -15.75
C PHE A 57 -2.23 1.46 -15.18
N GLY A 58 -3.47 1.91 -15.11
CA GLY A 58 -4.60 1.10 -14.59
C GLY A 58 -5.05 -0.01 -15.55
N LYS A 59 -4.50 -0.08 -16.76
CA LYS A 59 -4.75 -1.14 -17.74
C LYS A 59 -3.79 -2.32 -17.62
N ASP A 60 -2.68 -2.13 -16.94
CA ASP A 60 -1.69 -3.16 -16.74
C ASP A 60 -2.16 -4.16 -15.69
N GLY A 61 -1.70 -5.41 -15.79
CA GLY A 61 -1.98 -6.41 -14.75
C GLY A 61 -1.46 -5.94 -13.38
N ALA A 62 -2.28 -6.06 -12.36
CA ALA A 62 -1.92 -5.65 -11.00
C ALA A 62 -2.14 -6.80 -10.01
N HIS A 63 -1.35 -6.80 -8.94
CA HIS A 63 -1.59 -7.68 -7.81
C HIS A 63 -2.65 -7.03 -6.89
N PRO A 64 -3.58 -7.77 -6.28
CA PRO A 64 -4.60 -7.23 -5.35
C PRO A 64 -4.02 -6.36 -4.23
N ARG A 65 -2.77 -6.59 -3.82
CA ARG A 65 -2.07 -5.81 -2.80
C ARG A 65 -1.96 -4.31 -3.13
N ALA A 66 -1.97 -3.95 -4.42
CA ALA A 66 -1.92 -2.56 -4.85
C ALA A 66 -3.05 -1.71 -4.28
N TYR A 67 -4.24 -2.29 -4.15
CA TYR A 67 -5.46 -1.59 -3.77
C TYR A 67 -6.04 -2.05 -2.43
N GLY A 68 -5.64 -3.22 -1.92
CA GLY A 68 -6.31 -3.87 -0.82
C GLY A 68 -5.52 -4.04 0.48
N SER A 69 -4.19 -3.94 0.49
CA SER A 69 -3.35 -4.37 1.62
C SER A 69 -3.80 -3.82 2.97
N PHE A 70 -3.88 -2.51 3.13
CA PHE A 70 -4.23 -1.90 4.42
C PHE A 70 -5.69 -2.19 4.83
N ALA A 71 -6.63 -2.12 3.88
CA ALA A 71 -8.03 -2.40 4.15
C ALA A 71 -8.25 -3.87 4.51
N ARG A 72 -7.54 -4.82 3.86
CA ARG A 72 -7.56 -6.24 4.21
C ARG A 72 -7.04 -6.48 5.62
N ILE A 73 -5.96 -5.80 6.02
CA ILE A 73 -5.42 -5.93 7.38
C ILE A 73 -6.46 -5.47 8.41
N MET A 74 -7.07 -4.29 8.21
CA MET A 74 -8.05 -3.74 9.15
C MET A 74 -9.36 -4.54 9.17
N GLY A 75 -9.85 -4.97 8.00
CA GLY A 75 -11.09 -5.73 7.89
C GLY A 75 -10.92 -7.19 8.31
N ARG A 76 -10.14 -7.96 7.54
CA ARG A 76 -10.01 -9.39 7.75
C ARG A 76 -9.25 -9.72 9.03
N TYR A 77 -8.00 -9.28 9.16
CA TYR A 77 -7.13 -9.75 10.25
C TYR A 77 -7.42 -9.09 11.59
N VAL A 78 -7.82 -7.80 11.60
CA VAL A 78 -8.15 -7.10 12.86
C VAL A 78 -9.60 -7.34 13.25
N ARG A 79 -10.56 -6.99 12.40
CA ARG A 79 -11.99 -7.08 12.74
C ARG A 79 -12.49 -8.53 12.82
N ASP A 80 -12.29 -9.30 11.74
CA ASP A 80 -12.94 -10.61 11.61
C ASP A 80 -12.16 -11.71 12.35
N GLU A 81 -10.84 -11.76 12.19
CA GLU A 81 -9.98 -12.77 12.82
C GLU A 81 -9.48 -12.35 14.22
N LYS A 82 -9.63 -11.08 14.61
CA LYS A 82 -9.18 -10.54 15.91
C LYS A 82 -7.72 -10.84 16.21
N LEU A 83 -6.89 -10.85 15.16
CA LEU A 83 -5.49 -11.22 15.24
C LEU A 83 -4.67 -10.28 16.12
N MET A 84 -5.05 -9.01 16.19
CA MET A 84 -4.45 -7.96 17.01
C MET A 84 -5.45 -6.85 17.33
N PRO A 85 -5.23 -6.02 18.38
CA PRO A 85 -6.01 -4.82 18.63
C PRO A 85 -5.92 -3.81 17.48
N LEU A 86 -7.00 -3.06 17.24
CA LEU A 86 -7.06 -2.06 16.16
C LEU A 86 -5.98 -0.99 16.32
N GLU A 87 -5.77 -0.51 17.55
CA GLU A 87 -4.77 0.51 17.85
C GLU A 87 -3.35 0.05 17.51
N PHE A 88 -3.08 -1.22 17.71
CA PHE A 88 -1.78 -1.82 17.35
C PHE A 88 -1.60 -1.88 15.83
N ALA A 89 -2.65 -2.28 15.09
CA ALA A 89 -2.63 -2.28 13.63
C ALA A 89 -2.46 -0.85 13.07
N VAL A 90 -3.17 0.14 13.62
CA VAL A 90 -3.03 1.55 13.24
C VAL A 90 -1.60 2.03 13.48
N ARG A 91 -1.01 1.73 14.65
CA ARG A 91 0.40 2.05 14.92
C ARG A 91 1.34 1.45 13.87
N LYS A 92 1.14 0.19 13.48
CA LYS A 92 1.97 -0.52 12.50
C LYS A 92 1.81 0.06 11.07
N ALA A 93 0.68 0.69 10.78
CA ALA A 93 0.40 1.35 9.51
C ALA A 93 0.83 2.83 9.47
N THR A 94 1.16 3.45 10.60
CA THR A 94 1.36 4.90 10.70
C THR A 94 2.65 5.28 11.45
N SER A 95 2.62 5.38 12.77
CA SER A 95 3.73 5.90 13.56
C SER A 95 4.96 4.98 13.54
N LEU A 96 4.79 3.68 13.49
CA LEU A 96 5.92 2.75 13.43
C LEU A 96 6.76 2.93 12.15
N PRO A 97 6.19 2.87 10.93
CA PRO A 97 6.97 3.13 9.71
C PRO A 97 7.50 4.56 9.65
N ALA A 98 6.72 5.57 10.07
CA ALA A 98 7.19 6.95 10.10
C ALA A 98 8.46 7.11 10.97
N GLN A 99 8.49 6.51 12.15
CA GLN A 99 9.66 6.50 13.02
C GLN A 99 10.85 5.74 12.40
N ARG A 100 10.60 4.59 11.76
CA ARG A 100 11.65 3.78 11.14
C ARG A 100 12.38 4.51 10.01
N VAL A 101 11.65 5.27 9.20
CA VAL A 101 12.24 6.05 8.10
C VAL A 101 12.62 7.49 8.51
N GLY A 102 12.51 7.84 9.78
CA GLY A 102 12.90 9.14 10.31
C GLY A 102 12.02 10.30 9.86
N LEU A 103 10.72 10.08 9.59
CA LEU A 103 9.79 11.15 9.27
C LEU A 103 9.41 11.94 10.52
N THR A 104 9.64 13.24 10.50
CA THR A 104 9.24 14.14 11.57
C THR A 104 7.88 14.79 11.27
N GLY A 105 7.05 14.96 12.31
CA GLY A 105 5.76 15.63 12.19
C GLY A 105 4.68 14.85 11.44
N ARG A 106 4.85 13.52 11.26
CA ARG A 106 3.89 12.63 10.59
C ARG A 106 3.69 11.33 11.37
N GLY A 107 2.64 10.58 11.02
CA GLY A 107 2.34 9.26 11.59
C GLY A 107 1.60 9.28 12.93
N LEU A 108 1.26 10.45 13.45
CA LEU A 108 0.48 10.62 14.69
C LEU A 108 -0.53 11.77 14.54
N LEU A 109 -1.70 11.63 15.17
CA LEU A 109 -2.65 12.72 15.36
C LEU A 109 -2.21 13.55 16.57
N LYS A 110 -1.43 14.59 16.33
CA LYS A 110 -0.86 15.45 17.36
C LYS A 110 -0.85 16.91 16.89
N PRO A 111 -1.14 17.90 17.77
CA PRO A 111 -0.99 19.32 17.43
C PRO A 111 0.40 19.63 16.87
N GLY A 112 0.46 20.39 15.78
CA GLY A 112 1.70 20.75 15.08
C GLY A 112 2.19 19.69 14.07
N PHE A 113 1.55 18.52 13.97
CA PHE A 113 1.84 17.53 12.94
C PHE A 113 1.07 17.83 11.65
N PHE A 114 1.59 17.35 10.53
CA PHE A 114 0.89 17.39 9.26
C PHE A 114 -0.41 16.60 9.32
N ALA A 115 -1.47 17.17 8.80
CA ALA A 115 -2.78 16.52 8.75
C ALA A 115 -2.83 15.49 7.60
N ASP A 116 -2.18 14.35 7.80
CA ASP A 116 -2.31 13.14 7.00
C ASP A 116 -3.25 12.21 7.74
N ILE A 117 -4.54 12.22 7.37
CA ILE A 117 -5.60 11.61 8.16
C ILE A 117 -6.46 10.72 7.27
N THR A 118 -6.65 9.48 7.69
CA THR A 118 -7.61 8.55 7.09
C THR A 118 -8.78 8.35 8.07
N VAL A 119 -10.00 8.55 7.57
CA VAL A 119 -11.24 8.31 8.31
C VAL A 119 -11.92 7.09 7.70
N PHE A 120 -12.06 6.05 8.49
CA PHE A 120 -12.67 4.78 8.07
C PHE A 120 -13.60 4.24 9.14
N ASP A 121 -14.54 3.41 8.73
CA ASP A 121 -15.42 2.68 9.63
C ASP A 121 -14.83 1.28 9.90
N PRO A 122 -14.43 0.97 11.15
CA PRO A 122 -13.88 -0.33 11.50
C PRO A 122 -14.85 -1.50 11.24
N ALA A 123 -16.16 -1.25 11.26
CA ALA A 123 -17.16 -2.28 11.02
C ALA A 123 -17.27 -2.68 9.54
N THR A 124 -16.92 -1.78 8.61
CA THR A 124 -17.14 -2.00 7.18
C THR A 124 -15.89 -1.93 6.30
N VAL A 125 -14.75 -1.52 6.86
CA VAL A 125 -13.49 -1.46 6.10
C VAL A 125 -13.07 -2.85 5.62
N ILE A 126 -12.85 -2.98 4.30
CA ILE A 126 -12.43 -4.24 3.66
C ILE A 126 -11.83 -3.97 2.28
N ASP A 127 -10.94 -4.85 1.84
CA ASP A 127 -10.47 -4.92 0.46
C ASP A 127 -11.55 -5.54 -0.46
N ARG A 128 -11.50 -5.16 -1.73
CA ARG A 128 -12.35 -5.74 -2.79
C ARG A 128 -11.52 -6.31 -3.94
N ALA A 129 -10.25 -5.97 -3.99
CA ALA A 129 -9.35 -6.42 -5.04
C ALA A 129 -9.13 -7.94 -4.97
N THR A 130 -9.26 -8.63 -6.12
CA THR A 130 -8.98 -10.06 -6.28
C THR A 130 -7.93 -10.26 -7.37
N PHE A 131 -7.42 -11.46 -7.53
CA PHE A 131 -6.48 -11.76 -8.62
C PHE A 131 -7.13 -11.62 -10.00
N GLU A 132 -8.41 -11.97 -10.11
CA GLU A 132 -9.19 -11.86 -11.34
C GLU A 132 -9.61 -10.42 -11.64
N ASN A 133 -9.83 -9.62 -10.58
CA ASN A 133 -10.23 -8.21 -10.70
C ASN A 133 -9.48 -7.35 -9.67
N PRO A 134 -8.19 -7.05 -9.92
CA PRO A 134 -7.35 -6.36 -8.96
C PRO A 134 -7.62 -4.86 -8.82
N HIS A 135 -8.20 -4.21 -9.84
CA HIS A 135 -8.38 -2.75 -9.92
C HIS A 135 -9.64 -2.29 -9.18
N GLN A 136 -9.82 -2.75 -7.94
CA GLN A 136 -10.97 -2.38 -7.12
C GLN A 136 -10.53 -1.59 -5.88
N ALA A 137 -11.13 -0.40 -5.72
CA ALA A 137 -10.94 0.38 -4.50
C ALA A 137 -11.54 -0.35 -3.28
N SER A 138 -10.87 -0.21 -2.15
CA SER A 138 -11.34 -0.73 -0.87
C SER A 138 -12.64 -0.03 -0.42
N ALA A 139 -13.42 -0.71 0.42
CA ALA A 139 -14.63 -0.14 1.04
C ALA A 139 -14.39 0.33 2.48
N GLY A 140 -15.34 1.09 3.03
CA GLY A 140 -15.34 1.51 4.42
C GLY A 140 -14.41 2.69 4.74
N ILE A 141 -13.74 3.30 3.74
CA ILE A 141 -12.93 4.50 3.90
C ILE A 141 -13.71 5.70 3.39
N ALA A 142 -14.07 6.61 4.30
CA ALA A 142 -14.91 7.76 3.98
C ALA A 142 -14.07 8.95 3.48
N TYR A 143 -12.99 9.28 4.20
CA TYR A 143 -12.17 10.44 3.90
C TYR A 143 -10.69 10.14 4.02
N VAL A 144 -9.90 10.78 3.16
CA VAL A 144 -8.43 10.82 3.28
C VAL A 144 -7.97 12.25 3.08
N TYR A 145 -7.14 12.72 3.99
CA TYR A 145 -6.46 14.01 3.93
C TYR A 145 -4.97 13.80 3.82
N VAL A 146 -4.34 14.57 2.96
CA VAL A 146 -2.87 14.61 2.82
C VAL A 146 -2.43 16.07 2.92
N ASN A 147 -1.51 16.37 3.81
CA ASN A 147 -1.09 17.75 4.11
C ASN A 147 -2.27 18.70 4.36
N GLY A 148 -3.33 18.25 5.03
CA GLY A 148 -4.53 19.01 5.33
C GLY A 148 -5.54 19.19 4.19
N GLN A 149 -5.26 18.68 2.99
CA GLN A 149 -6.18 18.73 1.87
C GLN A 149 -6.87 17.39 1.65
N LYS A 150 -8.18 17.43 1.41
CA LYS A 150 -8.99 16.24 1.19
C LYS A 150 -8.70 15.65 -0.20
N VAL A 151 -8.17 14.43 -0.25
CA VAL A 151 -7.86 13.68 -1.48
C VAL A 151 -8.87 12.57 -1.76
N LEU A 152 -9.62 12.14 -0.74
CA LEU A 152 -10.77 11.24 -0.86
C LEU A 152 -11.95 11.84 -0.09
N ASP A 153 -13.11 11.94 -0.73
CA ASP A 153 -14.34 12.48 -0.16
C ASP A 153 -15.49 11.50 -0.37
N HIS A 154 -16.07 10.98 0.72
CA HIS A 154 -17.11 9.94 0.68
C HIS A 154 -16.75 8.77 -0.26
N GLY A 155 -15.50 8.30 -0.18
CA GLY A 155 -15.01 7.20 -1.01
C GLY A 155 -14.68 7.57 -2.47
N LYS A 156 -14.80 8.85 -2.86
CA LYS A 156 -14.46 9.33 -4.22
C LYS A 156 -13.18 10.13 -4.21
N VAL A 157 -12.28 9.83 -5.13
CA VAL A 157 -11.02 10.56 -5.31
C VAL A 157 -11.31 11.97 -5.81
N THR A 158 -10.68 12.98 -5.18
CA THR A 158 -10.80 14.39 -5.58
C THR A 158 -9.71 14.78 -6.61
N SER A 159 -9.79 16.00 -7.13
CA SER A 159 -8.75 16.55 -8.00
C SER A 159 -7.50 17.06 -7.24
N ALA A 160 -7.55 17.14 -5.90
CA ALA A 160 -6.44 17.65 -5.10
C ALA A 160 -5.18 16.76 -5.24
N ARG A 161 -4.02 17.39 -5.30
CA ARG A 161 -2.71 16.72 -5.41
C ARG A 161 -1.71 17.35 -4.41
N PRO A 162 -1.99 17.26 -3.10
CA PRO A 162 -1.17 17.92 -2.07
C PRO A 162 0.08 17.15 -1.69
N GLY A 163 0.34 15.99 -2.30
CA GLY A 163 1.51 15.15 -2.02
C GLY A 163 2.82 15.90 -2.26
N ARG A 164 3.83 15.58 -1.45
CA ARG A 164 5.17 16.18 -1.54
C ARG A 164 6.23 15.08 -1.44
N GLY A 165 7.34 15.26 -2.17
CA GLY A 165 8.52 14.43 -1.96
C GLY A 165 9.11 14.71 -0.57
N LEU A 166 9.12 13.69 0.28
CA LEU A 166 9.73 13.78 1.61
C LEU A 166 11.20 13.41 1.54
N ARG A 167 12.00 14.06 2.38
CA ARG A 167 13.45 13.82 2.46
C ARG A 167 13.78 13.24 3.83
N GLY A 168 14.59 12.20 3.84
CA GLY A 168 15.09 11.61 5.07
C GLY A 168 16.16 12.47 5.75
N PRO A 169 16.55 12.13 6.98
CA PRO A 169 17.49 12.93 7.78
C PRO A 169 18.89 13.07 7.16
N GLY A 170 19.28 12.17 6.26
CA GLY A 170 20.56 12.27 5.52
C GLY A 170 20.51 13.17 4.26
N TYR A 171 19.37 13.78 3.95
CA TYR A 171 19.29 14.64 2.78
C TYR A 171 19.97 15.98 3.03
N VAL A 172 20.98 16.26 2.20
CA VAL A 172 21.62 17.60 2.12
C VAL A 172 21.16 18.27 0.84
N ALA A 173 20.49 19.43 0.96
CA ALA A 173 20.11 20.21 -0.20
C ALA A 173 21.37 20.62 -0.97
N ARG A 174 21.50 20.18 -2.22
CA ARG A 174 22.55 20.71 -3.11
C ARG A 174 22.27 22.20 -3.27
N GLY A 175 23.22 23.05 -2.86
CA GLY A 175 23.16 24.49 -3.11
C GLY A 175 22.84 24.74 -4.59
N ARG A 176 21.97 25.69 -4.90
CA ARG A 176 21.80 26.16 -6.27
C ARG A 176 23.20 26.54 -6.75
N ARG A 177 23.68 25.91 -7.80
CA ARG A 177 24.85 26.44 -8.53
C ARG A 177 24.38 27.82 -9.00
N SER A 178 24.99 28.86 -8.46
CA SER A 178 24.89 30.21 -9.06
C SER A 178 25.45 30.11 -10.46
N GLU A 179 24.59 30.26 -11.45
CA GLU A 179 25.00 30.55 -12.82
C GLU A 179 25.61 31.93 -12.88
#